data_7b294822369571f6f48a2a473fa0fdb5
#
_entry.id   7b294822369571f6f48a2a473fa0fdb5
#
_cell.length_a   1.000
_cell.length_b   1.000
_cell.length_c   1.000
_cell.angle_alpha   90.00
_cell.angle_beta   90.00
_cell.angle_gamma   90.00
#
_symmetry.space_group_name_H-M   'P 1'
#
loop_
_entity.id
_entity.type
_entity.pdbx_description
1 polymer ?
#
loop_
_entity_poly.entity_id
_entity_poly.type
_entity_poly.pdbx_seq_one_letter_code
_entity_poly.pdbx_strand_id
1 'polypeptide(L)'
;MNKPLLIVYGKNELDISKYGEAYIYKLSSLKIKSSYKFKVLNNPSALDKIADYEKKSYIKWIYSLGNIPIYRKVSDFLNFDLFLLGDLSSMRNEIYQTFNALCNIEYLKFLKKKYNPSSIELINVPLEFEKLFYCNLINKNYFLNNIYLSFKSAVHKFFLLNKVIINIIIFSIRNIIYSLILNFIPLKNFEYSNKNLNLFLTRFPLHFKNSNKEEKYSFMFDKDINNNVYLIDIISDGVHQNLSLVGCLKSIKRLFKLNSKFILLDKFINFYDYIAIFIKIPLIIITYLFLINKNYSFKNIDLSFSIQIEQIYSLSKNIRLLFLAPKIEKISKNKFSKKITYTIFEYPYGKLVSYFFNNSGSIKTIGMQHGPSSLRKLYHYSNLSKKNNIYFPSKIICEDFYSMKIYKESKHKNLSIMKKIPRLEYLSNFKGAIERKYNLIFGGLHDSNSILFELEEYIKSTNF
;
A
#
# COMPACT_ATOMS: atom_id res chain seq x y z
N MET A 1 25.78 -20.49 -32.00
CA MET A 1 24.47 -20.99 -31.51
C MET A 1 23.83 -19.94 -30.60
N ASN A 2 22.54 -19.68 -30.79
CA ASN A 2 21.83 -18.75 -29.90
C ASN A 2 21.68 -19.40 -28.52
N LYS A 3 22.04 -18.66 -27.47
CA LYS A 3 21.97 -19.13 -26.08
C LYS A 3 20.55 -18.96 -25.52
N PRO A 4 20.09 -19.81 -24.59
CA PRO A 4 18.81 -19.61 -23.91
C PRO A 4 18.83 -18.37 -23.00
N LEU A 5 17.68 -17.75 -22.79
CA LEU A 5 17.45 -16.70 -21.79
C LEU A 5 16.74 -17.32 -20.59
N LEU A 6 17.44 -17.39 -19.45
CA LEU A 6 16.91 -17.90 -18.20
C LEU A 6 16.41 -16.71 -17.34
N ILE A 7 15.13 -16.70 -17.02
CA ILE A 7 14.54 -15.75 -16.06
C ILE A 7 14.46 -16.46 -14.72
N VAL A 8 15.22 -15.99 -13.74
CA VAL A 8 15.45 -16.72 -12.50
C VAL A 8 14.99 -15.94 -11.28
N TYR A 9 14.44 -16.66 -10.29
CA TYR A 9 14.05 -16.12 -9.00
C TYR A 9 14.53 -17.04 -7.88
N GLY A 10 14.91 -16.50 -6.73
CA GLY A 10 15.34 -17.27 -5.56
C GLY A 10 15.88 -16.38 -4.45
N LYS A 11 16.15 -17.00 -3.29
CA LYS A 11 16.65 -16.27 -2.12
C LYS A 11 18.15 -16.48 -1.88
N ASN A 12 18.71 -17.58 -2.35
CA ASN A 12 20.07 -17.97 -2.04
C ASN A 12 20.89 -18.21 -3.32
N GLU A 13 21.29 -19.43 -3.58
CA GLU A 13 22.09 -19.85 -4.71
C GLU A 13 21.27 -20.73 -5.67
N LEU A 14 21.50 -20.59 -6.98
CA LEU A 14 20.87 -21.39 -8.01
C LEU A 14 21.95 -21.97 -8.94
N ASP A 15 21.98 -23.29 -9.05
CA ASP A 15 22.83 -23.97 -10.05
C ASP A 15 22.09 -24.09 -11.38
N ILE A 16 22.72 -23.53 -12.42
CA ILE A 16 22.21 -23.53 -13.79
C ILE A 16 23.08 -24.36 -14.75
N SER A 17 24.01 -25.17 -14.24
CA SER A 17 24.96 -25.95 -15.07
C SER A 17 24.30 -26.83 -16.14
N LYS A 18 23.10 -27.31 -15.88
CA LYS A 18 22.32 -28.13 -16.84
C LYS A 18 21.91 -27.40 -18.11
N TYR A 19 21.94 -26.06 -18.14
CA TYR A 19 21.52 -25.25 -19.29
C TYR A 19 22.66 -24.88 -20.25
N GLY A 20 23.91 -25.24 -19.91
CA GLY A 20 25.06 -24.83 -20.68
C GLY A 20 25.32 -23.32 -20.66
N GLU A 21 25.81 -22.75 -21.77
CA GLU A 21 25.98 -21.31 -21.88
C GLU A 21 24.64 -20.59 -22.01
N ALA A 22 24.40 -19.57 -21.18
CA ALA A 22 23.11 -18.90 -21.08
C ALA A 22 23.20 -17.39 -20.89
N TYR A 23 22.13 -16.68 -21.27
CA TYR A 23 21.81 -15.35 -20.79
C TYR A 23 20.94 -15.48 -19.53
N ILE A 24 21.18 -14.63 -18.53
CA ILE A 24 20.47 -14.68 -17.25
C ILE A 24 19.82 -13.33 -16.96
N TYR A 25 18.55 -13.39 -16.59
CA TYR A 25 17.84 -12.24 -16.04
C TYR A 25 17.33 -12.58 -14.63
N LYS A 26 17.87 -11.89 -13.62
CA LYS A 26 17.53 -12.12 -12.21
C LYS A 26 16.36 -11.24 -11.79
N LEU A 27 15.29 -11.84 -11.25
CA LEU A 27 14.16 -11.14 -10.66
C LEU A 27 14.36 -10.87 -9.15
N SER A 28 15.39 -11.46 -8.57
CA SER A 28 15.75 -11.30 -7.15
C SER A 28 17.26 -11.32 -7.02
N SER A 29 17.77 -10.87 -5.88
CA SER A 29 19.18 -11.01 -5.53
C SER A 29 19.46 -12.46 -5.19
N LEU A 30 20.11 -13.16 -6.10
CA LEU A 30 20.56 -14.55 -5.89
C LEU A 30 21.92 -14.78 -6.52
N LYS A 31 22.69 -15.70 -5.97
CA LYS A 31 23.96 -16.15 -6.51
C LYS A 31 23.73 -17.20 -7.58
N ILE A 32 24.43 -17.07 -8.72
CA ILE A 32 24.37 -18.06 -9.80
C ILE A 32 25.64 -18.90 -9.75
N LYS A 33 25.42 -20.22 -9.73
CA LYS A 33 26.49 -21.21 -9.88
C LYS A 33 26.35 -21.89 -11.23
N SER A 34 27.44 -22.01 -11.96
CA SER A 34 27.44 -22.68 -13.25
C SER A 34 28.84 -23.16 -13.60
N SER A 35 28.95 -24.32 -14.21
CA SER A 35 30.17 -24.83 -14.85
C SER A 35 30.43 -24.23 -16.23
N TYR A 36 29.43 -23.52 -16.80
CA TYR A 36 29.50 -22.90 -18.11
C TYR A 36 29.49 -21.37 -18.04
N LYS A 37 29.97 -20.72 -19.11
CA LYS A 37 29.92 -19.24 -19.19
C LYS A 37 28.48 -18.74 -19.26
N PHE A 38 28.18 -17.71 -18.51
CA PHE A 38 26.89 -17.02 -18.55
C PHE A 38 27.07 -15.50 -18.56
N LYS A 39 26.03 -14.80 -19.02
CA LYS A 39 25.99 -13.33 -19.00
C LYS A 39 24.73 -12.85 -18.33
N VAL A 40 24.88 -12.10 -17.23
CA VAL A 40 23.76 -11.43 -16.55
C VAL A 40 23.36 -10.20 -17.35
N LEU A 41 22.07 -10.07 -17.63
CA LEU A 41 21.50 -9.01 -18.47
C LEU A 41 20.71 -7.96 -17.67
N ASN A 42 20.75 -8.01 -16.34
CA ASN A 42 20.11 -7.01 -15.51
C ASN A 42 20.71 -5.62 -15.73
N ASN A 43 19.85 -4.64 -15.92
CA ASN A 43 20.24 -3.24 -16.03
C ASN A 43 19.22 -2.34 -15.31
N PRO A 44 19.48 -1.96 -14.05
CA PRO A 44 18.59 -1.11 -13.27
C PRO A 44 18.30 0.24 -13.93
N SER A 45 19.31 0.87 -14.55
CA SER A 45 19.13 2.15 -15.26
C SER A 45 18.17 2.04 -16.47
N ALA A 46 18.20 0.91 -17.19
CA ALA A 46 17.26 0.69 -18.28
C ALA A 46 15.83 0.48 -17.76
N LEU A 47 15.67 -0.24 -16.65
CA LEU A 47 14.37 -0.38 -15.97
C LEU A 47 13.83 0.95 -15.46
N ASP A 48 14.68 1.82 -14.91
CA ASP A 48 14.28 3.17 -14.47
C ASP A 48 13.79 4.02 -15.64
N LYS A 49 14.48 3.99 -16.80
CA LYS A 49 14.03 4.69 -18.01
C LYS A 49 12.68 4.19 -18.51
N ILE A 50 12.45 2.86 -18.48
CA ILE A 50 11.15 2.28 -18.84
C ILE A 50 10.08 2.72 -17.86
N ALA A 51 10.37 2.68 -16.55
CA ALA A 51 9.44 3.11 -15.51
C ALA A 51 9.05 4.59 -15.67
N ASP A 52 9.98 5.47 -15.96
CA ASP A 52 9.70 6.90 -16.21
C ASP A 52 8.85 7.12 -17.45
N TYR A 53 9.11 6.38 -18.50
CA TYR A 53 8.33 6.45 -19.73
C TYR A 53 6.90 5.94 -19.56
N GLU A 54 6.72 4.80 -18.90
CA GLU A 54 5.43 4.14 -18.73
C GLU A 54 4.55 4.71 -17.62
N LYS A 55 5.15 5.30 -16.59
CA LYS A 55 4.47 5.75 -15.37
C LYS A 55 3.21 6.57 -15.63
N LYS A 56 3.31 7.61 -16.44
CA LYS A 56 2.18 8.52 -16.68
C LYS A 56 1.01 7.84 -17.40
N SER A 57 1.31 6.99 -18.37
CA SER A 57 0.31 6.23 -19.13
C SER A 57 -0.34 5.17 -18.23
N TYR A 58 0.46 4.46 -17.44
CA TYR A 58 -0.01 3.45 -16.50
C TYR A 58 -0.94 4.05 -15.44
N ILE A 59 -0.57 5.17 -14.82
CA ILE A 59 -1.43 5.85 -13.85
C ILE A 59 -2.78 6.23 -14.47
N LYS A 60 -2.77 6.81 -15.68
CA LYS A 60 -4.02 7.13 -16.39
C LYS A 60 -4.86 5.90 -16.66
N TRP A 61 -4.24 4.80 -17.07
CA TRP A 61 -4.92 3.55 -17.33
C TRP A 61 -5.53 2.97 -16.05
N ILE A 62 -4.79 2.88 -14.95
CA ILE A 62 -5.35 2.43 -13.66
C ILE A 62 -6.58 3.25 -13.27
N TYR A 63 -6.50 4.59 -13.32
CA TYR A 63 -7.65 5.42 -12.98
C TYR A 63 -8.83 5.26 -13.95
N SER A 64 -8.58 4.88 -15.22
CA SER A 64 -9.65 4.58 -16.17
C SER A 64 -10.44 3.32 -15.80
N LEU A 65 -9.86 2.38 -15.06
CA LEU A 65 -10.55 1.18 -14.56
C LEU A 65 -11.69 1.54 -13.59
N GLY A 66 -11.60 2.66 -12.90
CA GLY A 66 -12.70 3.20 -12.08
C GLY A 66 -13.95 3.59 -12.88
N ASN A 67 -13.83 3.69 -14.22
CA ASN A 67 -14.97 3.96 -15.10
C ASN A 67 -15.78 2.71 -15.47
N ILE A 68 -15.37 1.52 -15.03
CA ILE A 68 -16.13 0.29 -15.22
C ILE A 68 -17.54 0.47 -14.62
N PRO A 69 -18.63 0.21 -15.37
CA PRO A 69 -19.99 0.59 -14.94
C PRO A 69 -20.42 0.05 -13.58
N ILE A 70 -19.98 -1.16 -13.23
CA ILE A 70 -20.32 -1.76 -11.93
C ILE A 70 -19.72 -0.98 -10.75
N TYR A 71 -18.51 -0.42 -10.89
CA TYR A 71 -17.94 0.45 -9.85
C TYR A 71 -18.84 1.67 -9.60
N ARG A 72 -19.29 2.33 -10.67
CA ARG A 72 -20.13 3.53 -10.56
C ARG A 72 -21.46 3.23 -9.88
N LYS A 73 -22.20 2.20 -10.37
CA LYS A 73 -23.50 1.80 -9.80
C LYS A 73 -23.40 1.50 -8.30
N VAL A 74 -22.36 0.78 -7.88
CA VAL A 74 -22.19 0.41 -6.48
C VAL A 74 -21.68 1.59 -5.66
N SER A 75 -20.83 2.45 -6.20
CA SER A 75 -20.37 3.67 -5.54
C SER A 75 -21.53 4.63 -5.22
N ASP A 76 -22.48 4.77 -6.14
CA ASP A 76 -23.69 5.59 -5.91
C ASP A 76 -24.52 5.04 -4.74
N PHE A 77 -24.69 3.72 -4.64
CA PHE A 77 -25.37 3.07 -3.52
C PHE A 77 -24.61 3.20 -2.19
N LEU A 78 -23.28 3.18 -2.23
CA LEU A 78 -22.43 3.28 -1.04
C LEU A 78 -22.24 4.72 -0.54
N ASN A 79 -22.55 5.72 -1.35
CA ASN A 79 -22.24 7.14 -1.14
C ASN A 79 -20.74 7.45 -1.06
N PHE A 80 -19.89 6.60 -1.63
CA PHE A 80 -18.46 6.84 -1.82
C PHE A 80 -17.89 6.01 -2.98
N ASP A 81 -16.79 6.46 -3.56
CA ASP A 81 -16.20 5.80 -4.73
C ASP A 81 -15.46 4.51 -4.34
N LEU A 82 -16.06 3.36 -4.70
CA LEU A 82 -15.55 2.03 -4.38
C LEU A 82 -14.16 1.77 -5.00
N PHE A 83 -13.89 2.30 -6.20
CA PHE A 83 -12.58 2.16 -6.84
C PHE A 83 -11.51 2.99 -6.14
N LEU A 84 -11.79 4.29 -5.86
CA LEU A 84 -10.84 5.19 -5.20
C LEU A 84 -10.50 4.76 -3.78
N LEU A 85 -11.39 4.05 -3.12
CA LEU A 85 -11.17 3.45 -1.80
C LEU A 85 -10.62 2.01 -1.88
N GLY A 86 -10.33 1.49 -3.07
CA GLY A 86 -9.63 0.21 -3.28
C GLY A 86 -8.11 0.35 -3.28
N ASP A 87 -7.42 -0.75 -3.01
CA ASP A 87 -5.95 -0.81 -3.07
C ASP A 87 -5.41 -0.58 -4.49
N LEU A 88 -6.16 -1.01 -5.52
CA LEU A 88 -5.77 -0.84 -6.91
C LEU A 88 -5.53 0.65 -7.27
N SER A 89 -6.43 1.54 -6.83
CA SER A 89 -6.27 2.99 -7.06
C SER A 89 -5.09 3.60 -6.29
N SER A 90 -4.58 2.90 -5.30
CA SER A 90 -3.44 3.34 -4.49
C SER A 90 -2.10 2.91 -5.08
N MET A 91 -2.10 2.01 -6.07
CA MET A 91 -0.92 1.58 -6.84
C MET A 91 0.28 1.23 -5.96
N ARG A 92 0.06 0.39 -4.94
CA ARG A 92 1.07 0.03 -3.95
C ARG A 92 2.03 -1.02 -4.49
N ASN A 93 2.96 -0.63 -5.34
CA ASN A 93 3.96 -1.53 -5.94
C ASN A 93 4.79 -2.34 -4.94
N GLU A 94 4.91 -1.85 -3.70
CA GLU A 94 5.58 -2.57 -2.62
C GLU A 94 4.87 -3.89 -2.25
N ILE A 95 3.56 -3.98 -2.52
CA ILE A 95 2.76 -5.15 -2.18
C ILE A 95 2.43 -5.98 -3.43
N TYR A 96 1.96 -5.32 -4.51
CA TYR A 96 1.38 -6.02 -5.67
C TYR A 96 2.32 -6.11 -6.87
N GLN A 97 3.33 -5.28 -6.92
CA GLN A 97 4.39 -5.27 -7.93
C GLN A 97 3.93 -5.24 -9.40
N THR A 98 2.65 -4.96 -9.69
CA THR A 98 2.09 -4.98 -11.06
C THR A 98 2.84 -4.05 -12.00
N PHE A 99 3.17 -2.83 -11.55
CA PHE A 99 3.95 -1.89 -12.34
C PHE A 99 5.40 -2.36 -12.56
N ASN A 100 6.02 -2.97 -11.55
CA ASN A 100 7.35 -3.56 -11.70
C ASN A 100 7.32 -4.71 -12.69
N ALA A 101 6.30 -5.58 -12.65
CA ALA A 101 6.12 -6.65 -13.62
C ALA A 101 5.97 -6.11 -15.04
N LEU A 102 5.19 -5.04 -15.24
CA LEU A 102 5.07 -4.34 -16.52
C LEU A 102 6.45 -3.88 -17.04
N CYS A 103 7.23 -3.19 -16.21
CA CYS A 103 8.56 -2.71 -16.58
C CYS A 103 9.51 -3.88 -16.95
N ASN A 104 9.46 -4.98 -16.19
CA ASN A 104 10.24 -6.17 -16.49
C ASN A 104 9.81 -6.81 -17.82
N ILE A 105 8.52 -6.90 -18.13
CA ILE A 105 8.02 -7.43 -19.40
C ILE A 105 8.54 -6.58 -20.57
N GLU A 106 8.44 -5.26 -20.49
CA GLU A 106 8.95 -4.37 -21.56
C GLU A 106 10.45 -4.51 -21.74
N TYR A 107 11.21 -4.59 -20.67
CA TYR A 107 12.65 -4.79 -20.74
C TYR A 107 13.01 -6.17 -21.32
N LEU A 108 12.31 -7.23 -20.92
CA LEU A 108 12.52 -8.58 -21.45
C LEU A 108 12.15 -8.69 -22.94
N LYS A 109 11.12 -7.99 -23.41
CA LYS A 109 10.81 -7.87 -24.85
C LYS A 109 11.98 -7.23 -25.61
N PHE A 110 12.57 -6.16 -25.06
CA PHE A 110 13.78 -5.55 -25.63
C PHE A 110 14.95 -6.53 -25.66
N LEU A 111 15.22 -7.27 -24.56
CA LEU A 111 16.30 -8.27 -24.51
C LEU A 111 16.07 -9.40 -25.50
N LYS A 112 14.82 -9.91 -25.61
CA LYS A 112 14.43 -10.92 -26.61
C LYS A 112 14.77 -10.47 -28.05
N LYS A 113 14.43 -9.22 -28.37
CA LYS A 113 14.75 -8.66 -29.70
C LYS A 113 16.26 -8.48 -29.92
N LYS A 114 17.00 -8.03 -28.90
CA LYS A 114 18.43 -7.71 -28.98
C LYS A 114 19.31 -8.95 -29.08
N TYR A 115 19.00 -9.98 -28.27
CA TYR A 115 19.87 -11.16 -28.15
C TYR A 115 19.36 -12.37 -28.91
N ASN A 116 18.13 -12.34 -29.41
CA ASN A 116 17.45 -13.41 -30.12
C ASN A 116 17.73 -14.80 -29.51
N PRO A 117 17.34 -15.02 -28.20
CA PRO A 117 17.66 -16.27 -27.51
C PRO A 117 16.98 -17.46 -28.15
N SER A 118 17.62 -18.65 -28.07
CA SER A 118 17.05 -19.90 -28.58
C SER A 118 15.76 -20.32 -27.88
N SER A 119 15.68 -20.07 -26.59
CA SER A 119 14.49 -20.28 -25.73
C SER A 119 14.41 -19.27 -24.63
N ILE A 120 13.23 -19.14 -23.99
CA ILE A 120 13.03 -18.39 -22.75
C ILE A 120 12.50 -19.38 -21.71
N GLU A 121 13.23 -19.52 -20.59
CA GLU A 121 12.87 -20.43 -19.52
C GLU A 121 12.70 -19.71 -18.20
N LEU A 122 11.67 -20.09 -17.45
CA LEU A 122 11.32 -19.53 -16.15
C LEU A 122 11.74 -20.51 -15.05
N ILE A 123 12.65 -20.10 -14.15
CA ILE A 123 13.20 -20.96 -13.12
C ILE A 123 12.82 -20.42 -11.74
N ASN A 124 12.07 -21.21 -10.99
CA ASN A 124 11.57 -20.86 -9.65
C ASN A 124 10.79 -19.54 -9.58
N VAL A 125 10.27 -19.07 -10.70
CA VAL A 125 9.53 -17.79 -10.79
C VAL A 125 8.19 -17.94 -10.05
N PRO A 126 7.82 -16.99 -9.16
CA PRO A 126 6.52 -16.99 -8.51
C PRO A 126 5.36 -16.99 -9.53
N LEU A 127 4.25 -17.62 -9.17
CA LEU A 127 3.11 -17.82 -10.08
C LEU A 127 2.61 -16.50 -10.71
N GLU A 128 2.63 -15.41 -9.94
CA GLU A 128 2.20 -14.09 -10.38
C GLU A 128 3.04 -13.58 -11.57
N PHE A 129 4.34 -13.73 -11.49
CA PHE A 129 5.26 -13.40 -12.59
C PHE A 129 5.27 -14.48 -13.68
N GLU A 130 5.22 -15.75 -13.29
CA GLU A 130 5.20 -16.88 -14.22
C GLU A 130 4.07 -16.72 -15.24
N LYS A 131 2.84 -16.48 -14.76
CA LYS A 131 1.67 -16.27 -15.63
C LYS A 131 1.83 -15.05 -16.54
N LEU A 132 2.30 -13.92 -15.99
CA LEU A 132 2.50 -12.69 -16.75
C LEU A 132 3.57 -12.84 -17.83
N PHE A 133 4.71 -13.44 -17.51
CA PHE A 133 5.79 -13.63 -18.48
C PHE A 133 5.41 -14.66 -19.54
N TYR A 134 4.73 -15.73 -19.16
CA TYR A 134 4.26 -16.72 -20.12
C TYR A 134 3.31 -16.09 -21.14
N CYS A 135 2.30 -15.36 -20.70
CA CYS A 135 1.32 -14.73 -21.60
C CYS A 135 1.93 -13.67 -22.55
N ASN A 136 3.00 -12.98 -22.12
CA ASN A 136 3.52 -11.82 -22.83
C ASN A 136 4.85 -12.05 -23.57
N LEU A 137 5.64 -13.07 -23.22
CA LEU A 137 6.99 -13.29 -23.74
C LEU A 137 7.15 -14.63 -24.46
N ILE A 138 6.46 -15.67 -23.99
CA ILE A 138 6.61 -17.03 -24.50
C ILE A 138 5.53 -17.27 -25.54
N ASN A 139 5.90 -17.79 -26.71
CA ASN A 139 4.95 -18.07 -27.78
C ASN A 139 3.91 -19.11 -27.34
N LYS A 140 2.65 -18.88 -27.72
CA LYS A 140 1.46 -19.66 -27.33
C LYS A 140 1.43 -21.14 -27.81
N ASN A 141 2.49 -21.64 -28.48
CA ASN A 141 2.50 -22.95 -29.11
C ASN A 141 2.53 -24.15 -28.14
N TYR A 142 2.66 -23.91 -26.83
CA TYR A 142 2.59 -24.96 -25.81
C TYR A 142 1.22 -25.00 -25.15
N PHE A 143 0.26 -25.60 -25.86
CA PHE A 143 -1.14 -25.73 -25.41
C PHE A 143 -1.28 -26.30 -23.99
N LEU A 144 -0.58 -27.39 -23.68
CA LEU A 144 -0.61 -28.05 -22.39
C LEU A 144 -0.11 -27.14 -21.24
N ASN A 145 1.00 -26.40 -21.44
CA ASN A 145 1.51 -25.50 -20.43
C ASN A 145 0.56 -24.33 -20.17
N ASN A 146 -0.15 -23.86 -21.21
CA ASN A 146 -1.13 -22.79 -21.04
C ASN A 146 -2.35 -23.24 -20.23
N ILE A 147 -2.84 -24.47 -20.46
CA ILE A 147 -3.92 -25.08 -19.66
C ILE A 147 -3.47 -25.26 -18.21
N TYR A 148 -2.29 -25.83 -17.99
CA TYR A 148 -1.74 -26.01 -16.65
C TYR A 148 -1.61 -24.71 -15.87
N LEU A 149 -1.00 -23.67 -16.47
CA LEU A 149 -0.86 -22.35 -15.83
C LEU A 149 -2.21 -21.66 -15.60
N SER A 150 -3.17 -21.84 -16.50
CA SER A 150 -4.51 -21.30 -16.34
C SER A 150 -5.24 -21.99 -15.19
N PHE A 151 -5.15 -23.31 -15.08
CA PHE A 151 -5.69 -24.07 -13.97
C PHE A 151 -5.03 -23.68 -12.64
N LYS A 152 -3.70 -23.69 -12.57
CA LYS A 152 -2.93 -23.27 -11.39
C LYS A 152 -3.29 -21.84 -10.93
N SER A 153 -3.47 -20.92 -11.88
CA SER A 153 -3.88 -19.54 -11.62
C SER A 153 -5.31 -19.46 -11.08
N ALA A 154 -6.23 -20.26 -11.61
CA ALA A 154 -7.62 -20.32 -11.15
C ALA A 154 -7.70 -20.87 -9.72
N VAL A 155 -6.97 -21.96 -9.44
CA VAL A 155 -6.86 -22.56 -8.12
C VAL A 155 -6.29 -21.56 -7.13
N HIS A 156 -5.21 -20.86 -7.47
CA HIS A 156 -4.61 -19.83 -6.61
C HIS A 156 -5.59 -18.70 -6.28
N LYS A 157 -6.30 -18.17 -7.30
CA LYS A 157 -7.34 -17.14 -7.09
C LYS A 157 -8.46 -17.64 -6.18
N PHE A 158 -8.91 -18.88 -6.38
CA PHE A 158 -9.97 -19.49 -5.57
C PHE A 158 -9.55 -19.58 -4.09
N PHE A 159 -8.36 -20.11 -3.80
CA PHE A 159 -7.86 -20.18 -2.43
C PHE A 159 -7.66 -18.81 -1.80
N LEU A 160 -7.12 -17.85 -2.54
CA LEU A 160 -6.93 -16.48 -2.06
C LEU A 160 -8.27 -15.81 -1.76
N LEU A 161 -9.25 -15.95 -2.64
CA LEU A 161 -10.59 -15.40 -2.46
C LEU A 161 -11.28 -15.99 -1.23
N ASN A 162 -11.24 -17.32 -1.06
CA ASN A 162 -11.80 -17.96 0.13
C ASN A 162 -11.11 -17.50 1.42
N LYS A 163 -9.78 -17.39 1.42
CA LYS A 163 -9.02 -16.80 2.55
C LYS A 163 -9.48 -15.39 2.88
N VAL A 164 -9.70 -14.56 1.85
CA VAL A 164 -10.18 -13.19 2.03
C VAL A 164 -11.59 -13.18 2.57
N ILE A 165 -12.50 -13.99 2.06
CA ILE A 165 -13.90 -14.09 2.55
C ILE A 165 -13.93 -14.54 4.01
N ILE A 166 -13.18 -15.58 4.38
CA ILE A 166 -13.07 -16.05 5.78
C ILE A 166 -12.56 -14.91 6.67
N ASN A 167 -11.51 -14.20 6.25
CA ASN A 167 -10.99 -13.07 7.00
C ASN A 167 -12.01 -11.92 7.15
N ILE A 168 -12.85 -11.68 6.14
CA ILE A 168 -13.95 -10.71 6.21
C ILE A 168 -14.97 -11.13 7.26
N ILE A 169 -15.38 -12.39 7.29
CA ILE A 169 -16.35 -12.91 8.26
C ILE A 169 -15.79 -12.76 9.69
N ILE A 170 -14.55 -13.23 9.91
CA ILE A 170 -13.89 -13.11 11.22
C ILE A 170 -13.77 -11.64 11.64
N PHE A 171 -13.37 -10.76 10.72
CA PHE A 171 -13.27 -9.33 10.98
C PHE A 171 -14.61 -8.71 11.33
N SER A 172 -15.69 -9.07 10.63
CA SER A 172 -17.03 -8.55 10.86
C SER A 172 -17.57 -8.97 12.23
N ILE A 173 -17.47 -10.26 12.58
CA ILE A 173 -17.87 -10.79 13.88
C ILE A 173 -17.08 -10.11 14.99
N ARG A 174 -15.75 -9.99 14.83
CA ARG A 174 -14.89 -9.30 15.80
C ARG A 174 -15.34 -7.85 16.03
N ASN A 175 -15.63 -7.10 14.97
CA ASN A 175 -16.09 -5.72 15.10
C ASN A 175 -17.36 -5.60 15.93
N ILE A 176 -18.32 -6.50 15.73
CA ILE A 176 -19.57 -6.50 16.52
C ILE A 176 -19.26 -6.78 17.99
N ILE A 177 -18.57 -7.88 18.28
CA ILE A 177 -18.26 -8.29 19.66
C ILE A 177 -17.49 -7.19 20.39
N TYR A 178 -16.45 -6.63 19.76
CA TYR A 178 -15.65 -5.60 20.41
C TYR A 178 -16.41 -4.28 20.58
N SER A 179 -17.28 -3.90 19.67
CA SER A 179 -18.12 -2.74 19.84
C SER A 179 -19.13 -2.93 20.97
N LEU A 180 -19.72 -4.11 21.11
CA LEU A 180 -20.58 -4.41 22.24
C LEU A 180 -19.82 -4.28 23.56
N ILE A 181 -18.64 -4.87 23.67
CA ILE A 181 -17.79 -4.73 24.87
C ILE A 181 -17.46 -3.27 25.16
N LEU A 182 -17.09 -2.47 24.13
CA LEU A 182 -16.74 -1.07 24.30
C LEU A 182 -17.93 -0.21 24.75
N ASN A 183 -19.16 -0.56 24.38
CA ASN A 183 -20.35 0.16 24.82
C ASN A 183 -20.60 0.02 26.32
N PHE A 184 -20.21 -1.11 26.93
CA PHE A 184 -20.31 -1.33 28.39
C PHE A 184 -19.18 -0.66 29.19
N ILE A 185 -18.12 -0.20 28.54
CA ILE A 185 -16.99 0.42 29.23
C ILE A 185 -17.24 1.92 29.36
N PRO A 186 -17.35 2.47 30.59
CA PRO A 186 -17.53 3.89 30.82
C PRO A 186 -16.21 4.63 30.54
N LEU A 187 -15.97 4.96 29.26
CA LEU A 187 -14.91 5.87 28.91
C LEU A 187 -15.41 7.30 29.16
N LYS A 188 -14.65 8.10 29.89
CA LYS A 188 -14.91 9.53 30.01
C LYS A 188 -14.94 10.11 28.60
N ASN A 189 -16.15 10.39 28.09
CA ASN A 189 -16.27 11.13 26.84
C ASN A 189 -15.73 12.52 27.10
N PHE A 190 -14.84 12.95 26.23
CA PHE A 190 -14.39 14.33 26.22
C PHE A 190 -15.62 15.20 25.94
N GLU A 191 -16.00 16.07 26.88
CA GLU A 191 -17.06 17.05 26.66
C GLU A 191 -16.59 18.06 25.62
N TYR A 192 -17.25 18.05 24.45
CA TYR A 192 -16.90 18.86 23.29
C TYR A 192 -17.35 20.34 23.41
N SER A 193 -17.21 20.93 24.58
CA SER A 193 -17.59 22.32 24.82
C SER A 193 -16.73 23.33 24.04
N ASN A 194 -15.53 22.95 23.65
CA ASN A 194 -14.59 23.82 22.93
C ASN A 194 -14.76 23.71 21.40
N LYS A 195 -15.18 24.81 20.77
CA LYS A 195 -15.06 25.02 19.32
C LYS A 195 -13.58 25.24 18.97
N ASN A 196 -13.12 24.76 17.81
CA ASN A 196 -11.75 24.91 17.28
C ASN A 196 -10.73 23.84 17.67
N LEU A 197 -11.13 22.60 17.83
CA LEU A 197 -10.20 21.49 18.09
C LEU A 197 -9.32 21.17 16.87
N ASN A 198 -8.09 20.79 17.13
CA ASN A 198 -7.16 20.21 16.18
C ASN A 198 -7.20 18.69 16.33
N LEU A 199 -7.72 17.98 15.37
CA LEU A 199 -7.82 16.53 15.39
C LEU A 199 -6.57 15.90 14.79
N PHE A 200 -6.06 14.82 15.41
CA PHE A 200 -4.94 14.03 14.94
C PHE A 200 -5.33 12.57 14.87
N LEU A 201 -5.46 12.03 13.68
CA LEU A 201 -5.79 10.62 13.50
C LEU A 201 -4.53 9.78 13.72
N THR A 202 -4.52 8.98 14.77
CA THR A 202 -3.37 8.18 15.17
C THR A 202 -3.72 6.71 15.39
N ARG A 203 -2.72 5.84 15.33
CA ARG A 203 -2.85 4.40 15.54
C ARG A 203 -2.47 4.02 16.96
N PHE A 204 -3.43 3.55 17.71
CA PHE A 204 -3.22 3.16 19.10
C PHE A 204 -3.17 1.63 19.25
N PRO A 205 -2.22 1.06 20.02
CA PRO A 205 -1.16 1.69 20.79
C PRO A 205 0.16 1.91 19.99
N LEU A 206 0.17 1.67 18.68
CA LEU A 206 1.37 1.62 17.84
C LEU A 206 2.22 2.90 17.90
N HIS A 207 1.57 4.08 17.88
CA HIS A 207 2.28 5.36 17.90
C HIS A 207 2.52 5.91 19.31
N PHE A 208 2.21 5.13 20.35
CA PHE A 208 2.39 5.52 21.74
C PHE A 208 3.41 4.59 22.41
N LYS A 209 4.60 5.08 22.73
CA LYS A 209 5.60 4.31 23.48
C LYS A 209 5.31 4.30 24.99
N ASN A 210 6.25 3.84 25.78
CA ASN A 210 6.10 3.60 27.22
C ASN A 210 5.70 4.83 28.04
N SER A 211 5.97 6.04 27.53
CA SER A 211 5.61 7.32 28.15
C SER A 211 4.15 7.74 28.00
N ASN A 212 3.30 6.94 27.34
CA ASN A 212 1.95 7.33 26.94
C ASN A 212 1.88 8.61 26.11
N LYS A 213 3.02 9.07 25.56
CA LYS A 213 3.13 10.22 24.67
C LYS A 213 3.08 9.73 23.23
N GLU A 214 2.28 10.43 22.42
CA GLU A 214 2.22 10.17 20.99
C GLU A 214 3.49 10.71 20.31
N GLU A 215 4.17 9.89 19.49
CA GLU A 215 5.47 10.25 18.94
C GLU A 215 5.41 10.80 17.52
N LYS A 216 4.37 10.46 16.77
CA LYS A 216 4.29 10.79 15.36
C LYS A 216 3.96 12.25 15.07
N TYR A 217 3.13 12.86 15.92
CA TYR A 217 2.67 14.23 15.77
C TYR A 217 3.20 15.17 16.85
N SER A 218 3.92 14.66 17.84
CA SER A 218 4.36 15.43 19.02
C SER A 218 5.12 16.72 18.66
N PHE A 219 5.89 16.70 17.57
CA PHE A 219 6.63 17.87 17.07
C PHE A 219 5.74 19.01 16.54
N MET A 220 4.46 18.75 16.28
CA MET A 220 3.49 19.75 15.81
C MET A 220 2.78 20.46 16.96
N PHE A 221 2.99 20.04 18.20
CA PHE A 221 2.24 20.49 19.38
C PHE A 221 2.82 21.70 20.10
N ASP A 222 3.91 22.27 19.65
CA ASP A 222 4.71 23.26 20.39
C ASP A 222 3.94 24.55 20.79
N LYS A 223 2.70 24.78 20.31
CA LYS A 223 1.98 26.05 20.56
C LYS A 223 0.55 25.97 21.08
N ASP A 224 -0.14 24.80 21.01
CA ASP A 224 -1.59 24.71 21.33
C ASP A 224 -1.99 23.37 21.98
N ILE A 225 -1.32 23.01 23.06
CA ILE A 225 -1.54 21.69 23.75
C ILE A 225 -3.01 21.49 24.14
N ASN A 226 -3.70 22.57 24.53
CA ASN A 226 -5.06 22.49 25.06
C ASN A 226 -6.14 22.16 24.01
N ASN A 227 -5.90 22.44 22.73
CA ASN A 227 -6.87 22.23 21.65
C ASN A 227 -6.59 20.98 20.83
N ASN A 228 -5.56 20.23 21.15
CA ASN A 228 -5.16 19.04 20.39
C ASN A 228 -5.86 17.79 20.94
N VAL A 229 -6.52 17.04 20.05
CA VAL A 229 -7.27 15.83 20.40
C VAL A 229 -6.91 14.70 19.44
N TYR A 230 -6.59 13.54 19.98
CA TYR A 230 -6.32 12.35 19.20
C TYR A 230 -7.62 11.63 18.80
N LEU A 231 -7.76 11.31 17.51
CA LEU A 231 -8.75 10.36 17.04
C LEU A 231 -8.14 8.98 17.04
N ILE A 232 -8.76 8.05 17.76
CA ILE A 232 -8.28 6.68 17.94
C ILE A 232 -9.35 5.71 17.49
N ASP A 233 -8.97 4.79 16.60
CA ASP A 233 -9.78 3.62 16.22
C ASP A 233 -9.04 2.36 16.69
N ILE A 234 -9.63 1.58 17.57
CA ILE A 234 -9.04 0.34 18.09
C ILE A 234 -9.44 -0.86 17.25
N ILE A 235 -10.69 -0.90 16.79
CA ILE A 235 -11.29 -2.10 16.22
C ILE A 235 -11.01 -2.21 14.72
N SER A 236 -11.23 -1.14 13.96
CA SER A 236 -11.21 -1.18 12.49
C SER A 236 -9.84 -0.89 11.88
N ASP A 237 -8.94 -0.22 12.60
CA ASP A 237 -7.62 0.21 12.07
C ASP A 237 -6.69 -0.97 11.70
N GLY A 238 -6.97 -2.18 12.20
CA GLY A 238 -6.19 -3.36 11.87
C GLY A 238 -4.78 -3.36 12.46
N VAL A 239 -4.53 -2.58 13.52
CA VAL A 239 -3.28 -2.65 14.29
C VAL A 239 -3.12 -4.05 14.85
N HIS A 240 -2.01 -4.71 14.55
CA HIS A 240 -1.77 -6.12 14.88
C HIS A 240 -1.98 -6.44 16.36
N GLN A 241 -1.58 -5.52 17.26
CA GLN A 241 -1.74 -5.67 18.70
C GLN A 241 -3.21 -5.73 19.15
N ASN A 242 -4.13 -5.16 18.38
CA ASN A 242 -5.57 -5.12 18.68
C ASN A 242 -6.35 -6.26 18.00
N LEU A 243 -5.69 -7.16 17.26
CA LEU A 243 -6.37 -8.25 16.55
C LEU A 243 -6.94 -9.31 17.49
N SER A 244 -6.31 -9.58 18.63
CA SER A 244 -6.82 -10.48 19.65
C SER A 244 -7.70 -9.74 20.69
N LEU A 245 -8.64 -10.45 21.30
CA LEU A 245 -9.48 -9.90 22.38
C LEU A 245 -8.63 -9.39 23.54
N VAL A 246 -7.65 -10.18 23.96
CA VAL A 246 -6.72 -9.80 25.04
C VAL A 246 -5.93 -8.55 24.68
N GLY A 247 -5.44 -8.45 23.44
CA GLY A 247 -4.73 -7.26 22.96
C GLY A 247 -5.63 -6.02 22.93
N CYS A 248 -6.86 -6.18 22.45
CA CYS A 248 -7.87 -5.12 22.45
C CYS A 248 -8.17 -4.61 23.87
N LEU A 249 -8.44 -5.51 24.81
CA LEU A 249 -8.68 -5.16 26.21
C LEU A 249 -7.48 -4.49 26.89
N LYS A 250 -6.25 -4.96 26.59
CA LYS A 250 -5.01 -4.30 27.04
C LYS A 250 -4.89 -2.88 26.48
N SER A 251 -5.22 -2.69 25.20
CA SER A 251 -5.22 -1.36 24.58
C SER A 251 -6.26 -0.44 25.21
N ILE A 252 -7.47 -0.93 25.47
CA ILE A 252 -8.52 -0.18 26.18
C ILE A 252 -8.05 0.20 27.58
N LYS A 253 -7.51 -0.74 28.36
CA LYS A 253 -6.95 -0.46 29.70
C LYS A 253 -5.85 0.60 29.64
N ARG A 254 -5.04 0.59 28.59
CA ARG A 254 -3.98 1.58 28.37
C ARG A 254 -4.55 2.97 28.02
N LEU A 255 -5.70 3.04 27.31
CA LEU A 255 -6.37 4.31 27.01
C LEU A 255 -6.76 5.06 28.30
N PHE A 256 -7.22 4.36 29.34
CA PHE A 256 -7.57 5.00 30.64
C PHE A 256 -6.37 5.66 31.33
N LYS A 257 -5.15 5.26 30.96
CA LYS A 257 -3.91 5.81 31.51
C LYS A 257 -3.34 6.95 30.68
N LEU A 258 -3.98 7.31 29.54
CA LEU A 258 -3.53 8.41 28.72
C LEU A 258 -3.86 9.75 29.38
N ASN A 259 -2.84 10.59 29.54
CA ASN A 259 -3.02 11.98 29.98
C ASN A 259 -3.48 12.91 28.84
N SER A 260 -3.42 12.44 27.60
CA SER A 260 -3.79 13.20 26.41
C SER A 260 -5.28 13.13 26.14
N LYS A 261 -5.86 14.22 25.62
CA LYS A 261 -7.26 14.25 25.19
C LYS A 261 -7.45 13.37 23.96
N PHE A 262 -8.44 12.48 23.98
CA PHE A 262 -8.73 11.60 22.84
C PHE A 262 -10.22 11.40 22.62
N ILE A 263 -10.57 11.06 21.39
CA ILE A 263 -11.90 10.63 20.95
C ILE A 263 -11.77 9.21 20.44
N LEU A 264 -12.52 8.27 21.01
CA LEU A 264 -12.57 6.91 20.54
C LEU A 264 -13.62 6.80 19.44
N LEU A 265 -13.17 6.58 18.19
CA LEU A 265 -14.02 6.46 17.01
C LEU A 265 -15.01 5.29 17.11
N ASP A 266 -14.58 4.21 17.78
CA ASP A 266 -15.41 3.01 17.98
C ASP A 266 -16.73 3.25 18.72
N LYS A 267 -16.85 4.36 19.45
CA LYS A 267 -18.10 4.75 20.11
C LYS A 267 -19.12 5.45 19.20
N PHE A 268 -18.73 5.74 17.95
CA PHE A 268 -19.62 6.40 16.99
C PHE A 268 -20.38 5.44 16.08
N ILE A 269 -20.19 4.14 16.21
CA ILE A 269 -20.95 3.15 15.49
C ILE A 269 -22.09 2.63 16.38
N ASN A 270 -23.30 2.55 15.80
CA ASN A 270 -24.48 2.05 16.50
C ASN A 270 -25.02 0.77 15.80
N PHE A 271 -26.04 0.17 16.38
CA PHE A 271 -26.65 -1.06 15.86
C PHE A 271 -27.18 -0.90 14.43
N TYR A 272 -27.82 0.21 14.09
CA TYR A 272 -28.34 0.47 12.76
C TYR A 272 -27.23 0.59 11.71
N ASP A 273 -26.08 1.13 12.10
CA ASP A 273 -24.90 1.18 11.22
C ASP A 273 -24.45 -0.25 10.83
N TYR A 274 -24.49 -1.20 11.78
CA TYR A 274 -24.15 -2.61 11.49
C TYR A 274 -25.14 -3.24 10.52
N ILE A 275 -26.44 -3.03 10.69
CA ILE A 275 -27.45 -3.52 9.74
C ILE A 275 -27.14 -2.98 8.34
N ALA A 276 -26.92 -1.67 8.21
CA ALA A 276 -26.59 -1.04 6.94
C ALA A 276 -25.29 -1.60 6.33
N ILE A 277 -24.27 -1.89 7.14
CA ILE A 277 -23.04 -2.51 6.69
C ILE A 277 -23.29 -3.92 6.16
N PHE A 278 -24.05 -4.75 6.87
CA PHE A 278 -24.34 -6.12 6.46
C PHE A 278 -25.11 -6.20 5.14
N ILE A 279 -26.00 -5.26 4.88
CA ILE A 279 -26.71 -5.15 3.57
C ILE A 279 -25.71 -4.81 2.45
N LYS A 280 -24.67 -4.02 2.74
CA LYS A 280 -23.68 -3.57 1.74
C LYS A 280 -22.61 -4.62 1.42
N ILE A 281 -22.27 -5.50 2.37
CA ILE A 281 -21.21 -6.50 2.21
C ILE A 281 -21.46 -7.43 1.01
N PRO A 282 -22.64 -8.10 0.85
CA PRO A 282 -22.89 -8.95 -0.31
C PRO A 282 -22.74 -8.23 -1.64
N LEU A 283 -23.24 -6.99 -1.72
CA LEU A 283 -23.14 -6.19 -2.94
C LEU A 283 -21.67 -5.93 -3.34
N ILE A 284 -20.82 -5.62 -2.37
CA ILE A 284 -19.37 -5.44 -2.64
C ILE A 284 -18.75 -6.76 -3.07
N ILE A 285 -19.06 -7.88 -2.40
CA ILE A 285 -18.56 -9.21 -2.78
C ILE A 285 -18.91 -9.54 -4.22
N ILE A 286 -20.19 -9.41 -4.61
CA ILE A 286 -20.66 -9.67 -5.97
C ILE A 286 -19.94 -8.77 -6.99
N THR A 287 -19.75 -7.49 -6.66
CA THR A 287 -19.01 -6.55 -7.50
C THR A 287 -17.59 -7.05 -7.76
N TYR A 288 -16.88 -7.46 -6.72
CA TYR A 288 -15.51 -7.94 -6.88
C TYR A 288 -15.42 -9.30 -7.57
N LEU A 289 -16.38 -10.21 -7.36
CA LEU A 289 -16.48 -11.45 -8.13
C LEU A 289 -16.59 -11.17 -9.63
N PHE A 290 -17.37 -10.16 -10.03
CA PHE A 290 -17.47 -9.74 -11.42
C PHE A 290 -16.12 -9.15 -11.92
N LEU A 291 -15.46 -8.30 -11.13
CA LEU A 291 -14.20 -7.66 -11.51
C LEU A 291 -13.03 -8.64 -11.62
N ILE A 292 -12.96 -9.64 -10.75
CA ILE A 292 -11.91 -10.69 -10.75
C ILE A 292 -11.98 -11.55 -12.02
N ASN A 293 -13.13 -11.62 -12.68
CA ASN A 293 -13.30 -12.40 -13.91
C ASN A 293 -13.09 -11.58 -15.19
N LYS A 294 -12.77 -10.28 -15.09
CA LYS A 294 -12.48 -9.46 -16.27
C LYS A 294 -11.04 -9.60 -16.73
N ASN A 295 -10.85 -9.35 -18.02
CA ASN A 295 -9.52 -9.22 -18.62
C ASN A 295 -9.05 -7.76 -18.55
N TYR A 296 -7.77 -7.57 -18.29
CA TYR A 296 -7.12 -6.28 -18.14
C TYR A 296 -5.85 -6.23 -18.99
N SER A 297 -5.81 -5.36 -19.97
CA SER A 297 -4.63 -5.19 -20.83
C SER A 297 -4.16 -3.73 -20.83
N PHE A 298 -2.86 -3.54 -20.83
CA PHE A 298 -2.22 -2.24 -20.95
C PHE A 298 -1.24 -2.27 -22.13
N LYS A 299 -1.46 -1.46 -23.17
CA LYS A 299 -0.60 -1.42 -24.37
C LYS A 299 -0.28 -2.82 -24.93
N ASN A 300 -1.28 -3.68 -25.08
CA ASN A 300 -1.13 -5.08 -25.52
C ASN A 300 -0.33 -6.00 -24.58
N ILE A 301 -0.13 -5.60 -23.34
CA ILE A 301 0.40 -6.45 -22.27
C ILE A 301 -0.77 -6.95 -21.46
N ASP A 302 -0.93 -8.26 -21.35
CA ASP A 302 -1.93 -8.89 -20.49
C ASP A 302 -1.46 -8.78 -19.02
N LEU A 303 -2.18 -7.97 -18.23
CA LEU A 303 -1.97 -7.79 -16.81
C LEU A 303 -3.13 -8.40 -15.98
N SER A 304 -4.01 -9.18 -16.63
CA SER A 304 -5.25 -9.66 -16.03
C SER A 304 -5.02 -10.37 -14.70
N PHE A 305 -4.07 -11.28 -14.64
CA PHE A 305 -3.85 -12.06 -13.41
C PHE A 305 -3.41 -11.16 -12.24
N SER A 306 -2.47 -10.25 -12.46
CA SER A 306 -1.99 -9.34 -11.41
C SER A 306 -3.10 -8.39 -10.93
N ILE A 307 -3.85 -7.77 -11.84
CA ILE A 307 -4.98 -6.89 -11.49
C ILE A 307 -6.08 -7.66 -10.76
N GLN A 308 -6.38 -8.89 -11.15
CA GLN A 308 -7.37 -9.74 -10.48
C GLN A 308 -6.96 -10.05 -9.03
N ILE A 309 -5.69 -10.31 -8.78
CA ILE A 309 -5.15 -10.49 -7.42
C ILE A 309 -5.29 -9.20 -6.59
N GLU A 310 -4.96 -8.04 -7.17
CA GLU A 310 -5.15 -6.74 -6.51
C GLU A 310 -6.63 -6.46 -6.21
N GLN A 311 -7.57 -6.89 -7.08
CA GLN A 311 -9.00 -6.80 -6.83
C GLN A 311 -9.43 -7.66 -5.63
N ILE A 312 -8.90 -8.87 -5.49
CA ILE A 312 -9.20 -9.74 -4.33
C ILE A 312 -8.77 -9.05 -3.03
N TYR A 313 -7.60 -8.42 -3.00
CA TYR A 313 -7.16 -7.67 -1.82
C TYR A 313 -7.96 -6.40 -1.58
N SER A 314 -8.35 -5.69 -2.66
CA SER A 314 -9.21 -4.51 -2.58
C SER A 314 -10.58 -4.81 -1.96
N LEU A 315 -11.15 -6.01 -2.22
CA LEU A 315 -12.36 -6.50 -1.57
C LEU A 315 -12.24 -6.45 -0.04
N SER A 316 -11.17 -7.02 0.52
CA SER A 316 -10.94 -7.01 1.97
C SER A 316 -10.84 -5.59 2.53
N LYS A 317 -10.15 -4.69 1.81
CA LYS A 317 -9.99 -3.30 2.23
C LYS A 317 -11.31 -2.54 2.24
N ASN A 318 -12.08 -2.65 1.16
CA ASN A 318 -13.35 -1.94 1.05
C ASN A 318 -14.36 -2.37 2.11
N ILE A 319 -14.40 -3.65 2.46
CA ILE A 319 -15.28 -4.10 3.55
C ILE A 319 -14.81 -3.56 4.90
N ARG A 320 -13.51 -3.52 5.18
CA ARG A 320 -13.00 -2.87 6.40
C ARG A 320 -13.37 -1.40 6.47
N LEU A 321 -13.33 -0.69 5.34
CA LEU A 321 -13.72 0.71 5.26
C LEU A 321 -15.21 0.94 5.52
N LEU A 322 -16.10 -0.04 5.22
CA LEU A 322 -17.51 0.05 5.60
C LEU A 322 -17.72 0.20 7.11
N PHE A 323 -16.89 -0.46 7.93
CA PHE A 323 -16.96 -0.35 9.39
C PHE A 323 -16.39 0.97 9.90
N LEU A 324 -15.50 1.58 9.15
CA LEU A 324 -14.89 2.86 9.51
C LEU A 324 -15.74 4.06 9.03
N ALA A 325 -16.39 3.93 7.89
CA ALA A 325 -17.13 5.01 7.24
C ALA A 325 -18.13 5.72 8.15
N PRO A 326 -19.07 5.04 8.85
CA PRO A 326 -20.04 5.71 9.72
C PRO A 326 -19.38 6.43 10.89
N LYS A 327 -18.26 5.92 11.41
CA LYS A 327 -17.50 6.55 12.50
C LYS A 327 -16.91 7.89 12.04
N ILE A 328 -16.22 7.88 10.89
CA ILE A 328 -15.59 9.10 10.33
C ILE A 328 -16.65 10.09 9.88
N GLU A 329 -17.73 9.62 9.25
CA GLU A 329 -18.84 10.47 8.82
C GLU A 329 -19.47 11.24 9.99
N LYS A 330 -19.79 10.55 11.09
CA LYS A 330 -20.38 11.17 12.27
C LYS A 330 -19.44 12.21 12.90
N ILE A 331 -18.15 11.92 12.97
CA ILE A 331 -17.15 12.89 13.48
C ILE A 331 -17.02 14.09 12.54
N SER A 332 -17.01 13.88 11.22
CA SER A 332 -16.85 14.97 10.24
C SER A 332 -18.02 15.96 10.25
N LYS A 333 -19.23 15.51 10.64
CA LYS A 333 -20.43 16.35 10.76
C LYS A 333 -20.43 17.22 12.04
N ASN A 334 -19.61 16.89 13.01
CA ASN A 334 -19.53 17.65 14.26
C ASN A 334 -18.71 18.93 14.06
N LYS A 335 -19.32 20.09 14.36
CA LYS A 335 -18.73 21.44 14.14
C LYS A 335 -17.66 21.86 15.17
N PHE A 336 -17.18 20.96 16.02
CA PHE A 336 -16.21 21.31 17.07
C PHE A 336 -14.74 21.37 16.56
N SER A 337 -14.44 20.89 15.37
CA SER A 337 -13.08 20.81 14.83
C SER A 337 -12.77 21.83 13.74
N LYS A 338 -11.56 22.40 13.77
CA LYS A 338 -11.04 23.34 12.79
C LYS A 338 -10.21 22.65 11.70
N LYS A 339 -9.44 21.64 12.09
CA LYS A 339 -8.55 20.91 11.20
C LYS A 339 -8.39 19.46 11.65
N ILE A 340 -8.14 18.57 10.69
CA ILE A 340 -7.71 17.19 10.94
C ILE A 340 -6.36 16.93 10.26
N THR A 341 -5.43 16.33 10.99
CA THR A 341 -4.11 15.92 10.50
C THR A 341 -3.99 14.40 10.56
N TYR A 342 -3.53 13.78 9.47
CA TYR A 342 -3.36 12.33 9.38
C TYR A 342 -2.25 11.97 8.40
N THR A 343 -1.70 10.78 8.58
CA THR A 343 -0.72 10.17 7.68
C THR A 343 -1.40 9.16 6.77
N ILE A 344 -0.64 8.60 5.80
CA ILE A 344 -1.12 7.52 4.91
C ILE A 344 -2.37 7.96 4.10
N PHE A 345 -2.43 9.24 3.75
CA PHE A 345 -3.57 9.82 3.02
C PHE A 345 -3.67 9.31 1.58
N GLU A 346 -2.63 8.71 1.03
CA GLU A 346 -2.59 8.10 -0.29
C GLU A 346 -3.31 6.74 -0.33
N TYR A 347 -3.53 6.12 0.82
CA TYR A 347 -4.13 4.81 0.96
C TYR A 347 -5.64 4.88 1.18
N PRO A 348 -6.37 3.78 0.96
CA PRO A 348 -7.83 3.74 1.09
C PRO A 348 -8.36 4.34 2.40
N TYR A 349 -7.71 4.05 3.52
CA TYR A 349 -8.06 4.60 4.83
C TYR A 349 -7.99 6.13 4.87
N GLY A 350 -6.87 6.71 4.44
CA GLY A 350 -6.70 8.15 4.43
C GLY A 350 -7.58 8.85 3.39
N LYS A 351 -7.83 8.21 2.23
CA LYS A 351 -8.78 8.70 1.24
C LYS A 351 -10.20 8.78 1.78
N LEU A 352 -10.64 7.79 2.59
CA LEU A 352 -11.95 7.82 3.24
C LEU A 352 -12.05 8.99 4.22
N VAL A 353 -11.02 9.24 5.02
CA VAL A 353 -10.94 10.39 5.94
C VAL A 353 -11.03 11.69 5.15
N SER A 354 -10.22 11.84 4.09
CA SER A 354 -10.28 13.01 3.22
C SER A 354 -11.69 13.26 2.70
N TYR A 355 -12.34 12.21 2.18
CA TYR A 355 -13.67 12.27 1.59
C TYR A 355 -14.71 12.86 2.54
N PHE A 356 -14.86 12.29 3.74
CA PHE A 356 -15.89 12.75 4.68
C PHE A 356 -15.60 14.15 5.23
N PHE A 357 -14.34 14.45 5.57
CA PHE A 357 -13.99 15.75 6.11
C PHE A 357 -14.02 16.88 5.06
N ASN A 358 -13.65 16.60 3.81
CA ASN A 358 -13.75 17.58 2.72
C ASN A 358 -15.21 17.84 2.33
N ASN A 359 -16.07 16.81 2.35
CA ASN A 359 -17.52 16.98 2.09
C ASN A 359 -18.23 17.76 3.20
N SER A 360 -17.74 17.76 4.42
CA SER A 360 -18.31 18.58 5.49
C SER A 360 -18.09 20.07 5.27
N GLY A 361 -17.12 20.47 4.42
CA GLY A 361 -16.83 21.82 3.99
C GLY A 361 -16.25 22.76 5.06
N SER A 362 -16.33 22.40 6.34
CA SER A 362 -15.94 23.26 7.48
C SER A 362 -14.56 22.96 8.06
N ILE A 363 -13.99 21.79 7.74
CA ILE A 363 -12.80 21.26 8.40
C ILE A 363 -11.64 21.16 7.40
N LYS A 364 -10.50 21.78 7.73
CA LYS A 364 -9.30 21.70 6.90
C LYS A 364 -8.62 20.34 7.08
N THR A 365 -8.45 19.60 5.98
CA THR A 365 -7.74 18.32 5.96
C THR A 365 -6.26 18.49 5.67
N ILE A 366 -5.39 17.92 6.49
CA ILE A 366 -3.93 18.00 6.37
C ILE A 366 -3.37 16.60 6.29
N GLY A 367 -2.86 16.23 5.11
CA GLY A 367 -2.13 14.99 4.90
C GLY A 367 -0.65 15.18 5.23
N MET A 368 -0.09 14.31 6.05
CA MET A 368 1.32 14.32 6.38
C MET A 368 1.99 13.12 5.71
N GLN A 369 3.00 13.37 4.89
CA GLN A 369 3.73 12.30 4.21
C GLN A 369 4.34 11.33 5.20
N HIS A 370 4.29 10.05 4.87
CA HIS A 370 4.82 8.97 5.67
C HIS A 370 5.84 8.17 4.88
N GLY A 371 7.08 8.53 5.00
CA GLY A 371 8.20 7.88 4.34
C GLY A 371 8.65 8.55 3.04
N PRO A 372 9.86 8.20 2.57
CA PRO A 372 10.47 8.86 1.41
C PRO A 372 9.74 8.51 0.12
N SER A 373 9.66 9.48 -0.77
CA SER A 373 9.18 9.28 -2.13
C SER A 373 10.25 8.65 -3.02
N SER A 374 9.83 7.91 -4.04
CA SER A 374 10.70 7.46 -5.12
C SER A 374 9.94 7.44 -6.44
N LEU A 375 10.66 7.39 -7.55
CA LEU A 375 10.08 7.35 -8.89
C LEU A 375 9.17 6.13 -9.11
N ARG A 376 9.43 5.02 -8.42
CA ARG A 376 8.67 3.77 -8.53
C ARG A 376 7.55 3.63 -7.51
N LYS A 377 7.46 4.51 -6.51
CA LYS A 377 6.37 4.52 -5.52
C LYS A 377 5.17 5.26 -6.08
N LEU A 378 4.38 4.57 -6.90
CA LEU A 378 3.29 5.19 -7.65
C LEU A 378 2.16 5.74 -6.77
N TYR A 379 2.03 5.33 -5.52
CA TYR A 379 1.00 5.84 -4.60
C TYR A 379 1.14 7.34 -4.28
N HIS A 380 2.32 7.93 -4.49
CA HIS A 380 2.51 9.38 -4.40
C HIS A 380 2.00 10.13 -5.63
N TYR A 381 1.76 9.40 -6.74
CA TYR A 381 1.22 9.96 -7.96
C TYR A 381 -0.27 9.70 -8.05
N SER A 382 -1.06 10.75 -8.15
CA SER A 382 -2.50 10.65 -8.31
C SER A 382 -2.94 11.31 -9.62
N ASN A 383 -4.00 10.79 -10.22
CA ASN A 383 -4.64 11.46 -11.34
C ASN A 383 -5.78 12.33 -10.80
N LEU A 384 -5.45 13.52 -10.31
CA LEU A 384 -6.43 14.43 -9.75
C LEU A 384 -7.32 15.01 -10.86
N SER A 385 -8.58 14.61 -10.85
CA SER A 385 -9.70 15.29 -11.52
C SER A 385 -10.48 16.11 -10.49
N LYS A 386 -11.35 17.01 -10.96
CA LYS A 386 -12.24 17.75 -10.03
C LYS A 386 -13.04 16.80 -9.13
N LYS A 387 -13.51 15.65 -9.67
CA LYS A 387 -14.26 14.63 -8.93
C LYS A 387 -13.40 13.91 -7.88
N ASN A 388 -12.15 13.62 -8.19
CA ASN A 388 -11.28 12.82 -7.33
C ASN A 388 -10.61 13.66 -6.22
N ASN A 389 -10.62 14.97 -6.34
CA ASN A 389 -9.88 15.86 -5.42
C ASN A 389 -10.36 15.77 -3.97
N ILE A 390 -11.64 15.47 -3.76
CA ILE A 390 -12.24 15.31 -2.41
C ILE A 390 -11.67 14.12 -1.63
N TYR A 391 -11.06 13.15 -2.31
CA TYR A 391 -10.42 11.98 -1.69
C TYR A 391 -8.97 12.25 -1.25
N PHE A 392 -8.50 13.48 -1.40
CA PHE A 392 -7.16 13.87 -0.99
C PHE A 392 -7.21 15.06 -0.03
N PRO A 393 -6.22 15.21 0.86
CA PRO A 393 -6.20 16.31 1.81
C PRO A 393 -6.13 17.67 1.10
N SER A 394 -6.76 18.68 1.69
CA SER A 394 -6.72 20.07 1.19
C SER A 394 -5.33 20.69 1.30
N LYS A 395 -4.47 20.17 2.18
CA LYS A 395 -3.06 20.52 2.32
C LYS A 395 -2.22 19.28 2.54
N ILE A 396 -1.02 19.20 1.90
CA ILE A 396 -0.04 18.14 2.13
C ILE A 396 1.23 18.74 2.73
N ILE A 397 1.74 18.09 3.77
CA ILE A 397 3.03 18.37 4.37
C ILE A 397 4.00 17.29 3.92
N CYS A 398 4.96 17.67 3.07
CA CYS A 398 5.97 16.80 2.47
C CYS A 398 7.19 16.68 3.37
N GLU A 399 7.91 15.55 3.31
CA GLU A 399 9.16 15.39 4.06
C GLU A 399 10.29 16.24 3.47
N ASP A 400 10.34 16.37 2.14
CA ASP A 400 11.43 17.05 1.41
C ASP A 400 10.96 17.72 0.10
N PHE A 401 11.86 18.44 -0.55
CA PHE A 401 11.62 19.10 -1.84
C PHE A 401 11.33 18.13 -2.98
N TYR A 402 11.97 16.97 -2.98
CA TYR A 402 11.76 15.96 -4.01
C TYR A 402 10.33 15.40 -3.94
N SER A 403 9.88 15.06 -2.75
CA SER A 403 8.50 14.63 -2.50
C SER A 403 7.50 15.73 -2.89
N MET A 404 7.79 16.99 -2.53
CA MET A 404 6.95 18.12 -2.90
C MET A 404 6.83 18.26 -4.44
N LYS A 405 7.91 18.02 -5.19
CA LYS A 405 7.89 18.04 -6.67
C LYS A 405 6.95 16.97 -7.21
N ILE A 406 7.00 15.72 -6.67
CA ILE A 406 6.13 14.62 -7.08
C ILE A 406 4.65 14.94 -6.85
N TYR A 407 4.29 15.46 -5.68
CA TYR A 407 2.90 15.87 -5.42
C TYR A 407 2.45 17.06 -6.29
N LYS A 408 3.37 17.97 -6.64
CA LYS A 408 3.10 19.07 -7.57
C LYS A 408 2.83 18.56 -8.99
N GLU A 409 3.59 17.58 -9.47
CA GLU A 409 3.35 16.88 -10.74
C GLU A 409 1.96 16.20 -10.75
N SER A 410 1.51 15.69 -9.61
CA SER A 410 0.16 15.16 -9.41
C SER A 410 -0.92 16.22 -9.22
N LYS A 411 -0.62 17.51 -9.47
CA LYS A 411 -1.53 18.65 -9.39
C LYS A 411 -2.07 19.00 -8.00
N HIS A 412 -1.41 18.57 -6.93
CA HIS A 412 -1.71 19.08 -5.60
C HIS A 412 -1.25 20.54 -5.47
N LYS A 413 -2.14 21.40 -4.93
CA LYS A 413 -1.90 22.87 -4.91
C LYS A 413 -1.27 23.34 -3.61
N ASN A 414 -1.75 22.86 -2.47
CA ASN A 414 -1.34 23.34 -1.15
C ASN A 414 -0.29 22.41 -0.55
N LEU A 415 0.97 22.68 -0.83
CA LEU A 415 2.11 21.89 -0.39
C LEU A 415 2.98 22.69 0.58
N SER A 416 3.56 22.04 1.57
CA SER A 416 4.58 22.60 2.46
C SER A 416 5.57 21.52 2.86
N ILE A 417 6.76 21.90 3.28
CA ILE A 417 7.79 20.97 3.75
C ILE A 417 7.76 20.90 5.27
N MET A 418 8.03 19.71 5.83
CA MET A 418 8.20 19.53 7.27
C MET A 418 9.42 20.30 7.76
N LYS A 419 9.27 21.00 8.88
CA LYS A 419 10.41 21.63 9.56
C LYS A 419 11.34 20.60 10.21
N LYS A 420 10.78 19.50 10.71
CA LYS A 420 11.48 18.34 11.28
C LYS A 420 10.84 17.08 10.77
N ILE A 421 11.64 16.07 10.44
CA ILE A 421 11.18 14.74 10.04
C ILE A 421 11.24 13.84 11.28
N PRO A 422 10.09 13.47 11.90
CA PRO A 422 10.08 12.77 13.19
C PRO A 422 10.87 11.47 13.18
N ARG A 423 10.78 10.71 12.07
CA ARG A 423 11.50 9.43 11.93
C ARG A 423 13.02 9.59 11.86
N LEU A 424 13.54 10.79 11.61
CA LEU A 424 14.97 11.09 11.56
C LEU A 424 15.44 11.94 12.75
N GLU A 425 14.55 12.22 13.73
CA GLU A 425 14.88 13.07 14.88
C GLU A 425 16.05 12.51 15.69
N TYR A 426 16.19 11.17 15.76
CA TYR A 426 17.33 10.53 16.41
C TYR A 426 18.69 10.91 15.79
N LEU A 427 18.71 11.26 14.48
CA LEU A 427 19.92 11.70 13.81
C LEU A 427 20.39 13.09 14.26
N SER A 428 19.49 13.94 14.78
CA SER A 428 19.83 15.26 15.30
C SER A 428 20.70 15.18 16.56
N ASN A 429 20.66 14.04 17.26
CA ASN A 429 21.44 13.77 18.46
C ASN A 429 22.84 13.21 18.15
N PHE A 430 23.10 12.84 16.90
CA PHE A 430 24.43 12.45 16.46
C PHE A 430 25.30 13.71 16.30
N LYS A 431 26.08 14.01 17.33
CA LYS A 431 27.21 14.91 17.20
C LYS A 431 28.24 14.17 16.35
N GLY A 432 28.46 14.64 15.13
CA GLY A 432 29.24 13.93 14.13
C GLY A 432 30.60 13.46 14.70
N ALA A 433 30.91 12.19 14.50
CA ALA A 433 32.25 11.68 14.75
C ALA A 433 33.19 12.37 13.76
N ILE A 434 34.27 12.93 14.28
CA ILE A 434 35.27 13.71 13.54
C ILE A 434 36.07 12.80 12.58
N GLU A 435 36.08 11.50 12.82
CA GLU A 435 36.78 10.53 11.97
C GLU A 435 35.78 9.64 11.20
N ARG A 436 35.81 9.75 9.88
CA ARG A 436 35.01 8.88 8.95
C ARG A 436 35.71 7.51 8.83
N LYS A 437 35.55 6.65 9.82
CA LYS A 437 36.12 5.27 9.79
C LYS A 437 35.15 4.25 9.20
N TYR A 438 33.89 4.62 8.93
CA TYR A 438 32.84 3.67 8.53
C TYR A 438 31.99 4.22 7.39
N ASN A 439 31.65 3.33 6.46
CA ASN A 439 30.60 3.56 5.48
C ASN A 439 29.27 3.12 6.09
N LEU A 440 28.28 4.02 6.16
CA LEU A 440 26.95 3.71 6.67
C LEU A 440 26.03 3.36 5.49
N ILE A 441 25.54 2.12 5.49
CA ILE A 441 24.61 1.63 4.47
C ILE A 441 23.23 1.49 5.10
N PHE A 442 22.24 2.18 4.52
CA PHE A 442 20.85 2.11 4.96
C PHE A 442 20.08 1.13 4.08
N GLY A 443 19.63 0.02 4.65
CA GLY A 443 18.66 -0.88 4.04
C GLY A 443 17.23 -0.42 4.32
N GLY A 444 16.36 -0.49 3.32
CA GLY A 444 14.92 -0.34 3.51
C GLY A 444 14.33 -1.60 4.16
N LEU A 445 13.18 -1.46 4.81
CA LEU A 445 12.51 -2.55 5.52
C LEU A 445 12.27 -3.80 4.64
N HIS A 446 12.08 -3.60 3.34
CA HIS A 446 11.80 -4.67 2.38
C HIS A 446 13.02 -5.15 1.59
N ASP A 447 14.12 -4.38 1.61
CA ASP A 447 15.31 -4.61 0.78
C ASP A 447 16.54 -5.02 1.59
N SER A 448 16.42 -5.09 2.93
CA SER A 448 17.56 -5.31 3.83
C SER A 448 18.38 -6.56 3.48
N ASN A 449 17.71 -7.67 3.19
CA ASN A 449 18.39 -8.92 2.85
C ASN A 449 19.12 -8.84 1.49
N SER A 450 18.55 -8.13 0.52
CA SER A 450 19.18 -7.92 -0.79
C SER A 450 20.41 -7.02 -0.66
N ILE A 451 20.32 -5.97 0.14
CA ILE A 451 21.43 -5.04 0.39
C ILE A 451 22.53 -5.71 1.15
N LEU A 452 22.22 -6.51 2.17
CA LEU A 452 23.23 -7.29 2.92
C LEU A 452 23.94 -8.27 2.00
N PHE A 453 23.22 -8.96 1.14
CA PHE A 453 23.82 -9.89 0.19
C PHE A 453 24.76 -9.19 -0.79
N GLU A 454 24.36 -8.08 -1.39
CA GLU A 454 25.20 -7.31 -2.30
C GLU A 454 26.40 -6.68 -1.58
N LEU A 455 26.23 -6.28 -0.32
CA LEU A 455 27.32 -5.78 0.52
C LEU A 455 28.35 -6.87 0.82
N GLU A 456 27.91 -8.08 1.17
CA GLU A 456 28.81 -9.22 1.37
C GLU A 456 29.62 -9.54 0.11
N GLU A 457 29.00 -9.53 -1.06
CA GLU A 457 29.67 -9.75 -2.35
C GLU A 457 30.66 -8.61 -2.65
N TYR A 458 30.31 -7.37 -2.36
CA TYR A 458 31.18 -6.21 -2.53
C TYR A 458 32.42 -6.31 -1.61
N ILE A 459 32.23 -6.61 -0.31
CA ILE A 459 33.31 -6.77 0.65
C ILE A 459 34.27 -7.90 0.22
N LYS A 460 33.72 -9.04 -0.23
CA LYS A 460 34.53 -10.16 -0.74
C LYS A 460 35.31 -9.81 -2.01
N SER A 461 34.75 -8.95 -2.87
CA SER A 461 35.39 -8.55 -4.13
C SER A 461 36.45 -7.48 -3.97
N THR A 462 36.40 -6.70 -2.89
CA THR A 462 37.32 -5.55 -2.64
C THR A 462 38.45 -5.83 -1.68
N ASN A 463 38.58 -7.08 -1.16
CA ASN A 463 39.61 -7.47 -0.19
C ASN A 463 39.72 -6.50 1.01
N PHE A 464 38.58 -5.98 1.49
CA PHE A 464 38.51 -5.20 2.73
C PHE A 464 38.64 -6.10 3.94
#